data_320b9ef176597b6e63ac1af6712952cd
#
_entry.id   320b9ef176597b6e63ac1af6712952cd
#
_cell.length_a   1.000
_cell.length_b   1.000
_cell.length_c   1.000
_cell.angle_alpha   90.00
_cell.angle_beta   90.00
_cell.angle_gamma   90.00
#
_symmetry.space_group_name_H-M   'P 1'
#
loop_
_entity.id
_entity.type
_entity.pdbx_description
1 polymer ?
#
loop_
_entity_poly.entity_id
_entity_poly.type
_entity_poly.pdbx_seq_one_letter_code
_entity_poly.pdbx_strand_id
1 'polypeptide(L)' 'MTSTTELELLIAFGKRLEAERRRIIDLLMAAPTESALDPEMLRQLSAVQGACMGVAAEIEAHTPAIGRGGEI' A
#
# COMPACT_ATOMS: atom_id res chain seq x y z
N MET A 1 13.21 21.73 4.66
CA MET A 1 13.20 20.54 3.91
C MET A 1 12.54 19.39 4.54
N THR A 2 11.58 19.69 5.36
CA THR A 2 10.81 18.63 5.96
C THR A 2 10.03 17.83 4.94
N SER A 3 9.61 18.47 3.85
CA SER A 3 8.77 17.71 2.91
C SER A 3 9.53 16.61 2.21
N THR A 4 10.83 16.77 1.96
CA THR A 4 11.61 15.68 1.37
C THR A 4 11.72 14.52 2.33
N THR A 5 12.02 14.80 3.60
CA THR A 5 12.10 13.76 4.60
C THR A 5 10.77 13.05 4.77
N GLU A 6 9.70 13.82 4.77
CA GLU A 6 8.37 13.24 4.90
C GLU A 6 8.05 12.34 3.73
N LEU A 7 8.39 12.76 2.53
CA LEU A 7 8.16 11.95 1.34
C LEU A 7 8.95 10.64 1.42
N GLU A 8 10.20 10.71 1.87
CA GLU A 8 11.00 9.50 2.00
C GLU A 8 10.40 8.53 3.00
N LEU A 9 9.89 9.05 4.10
CA LEU A 9 9.24 8.20 5.10
C LEU A 9 7.96 7.58 4.56
N LEU A 10 7.20 8.33 3.79
CA LEU A 10 6.00 7.81 3.18
C LEU A 10 6.32 6.69 2.20
N ILE A 11 7.35 6.86 1.40
CA ILE A 11 7.74 5.84 0.44
C ILE A 11 8.19 4.57 1.16
N ALA A 12 9.00 4.73 2.22
CA ALA A 12 9.45 3.58 2.99
C ALA A 12 8.29 2.86 3.64
N PHE A 13 7.34 3.61 4.18
CA PHE A 13 6.16 3.03 4.81
C PHE A 13 5.32 2.30 3.77
N GLY A 14 5.17 2.89 2.58
CA GLY A 14 4.44 2.26 1.51
C GLY A 14 5.02 0.92 1.11
N LYS A 15 6.36 0.85 1.06
CA LYS A 15 7.01 -0.41 0.73
C LYS A 15 6.76 -1.47 1.79
N ARG A 16 6.75 -1.06 3.05
CA ARG A 16 6.45 -2.01 4.13
C ARG A 16 5.02 -2.52 4.02
N LEU A 17 4.09 -1.64 3.67
CA LEU A 17 2.71 -2.06 3.48
C LEU A 17 2.56 -3.01 2.32
N GLU A 18 3.27 -2.77 1.23
CA GLU A 18 3.22 -3.67 0.08
C GLU A 18 3.76 -5.04 0.44
N ALA A 19 4.84 -5.08 1.22
CA ALA A 19 5.40 -6.35 1.66
C ALA A 19 4.41 -7.11 2.55
N GLU A 20 3.73 -6.39 3.42
CA GLU A 20 2.73 -7.01 4.29
C GLU A 20 1.56 -7.53 3.48
N ARG A 21 1.11 -6.77 2.49
CA ARG A 21 0.04 -7.22 1.61
C ARG A 21 0.44 -8.49 0.89
N ARG A 22 1.66 -8.52 0.38
CA ARG A 22 2.14 -9.70 -0.34
C ARG A 22 2.20 -10.92 0.57
N ARG A 23 2.64 -10.71 1.81
CA ARG A 23 2.72 -11.81 2.77
C ARG A 23 1.34 -12.40 3.03
N ILE A 24 0.34 -11.55 3.20
CA ILE A 24 -1.02 -12.04 3.46
C ILE A 24 -1.55 -12.79 2.25
N ILE A 25 -1.34 -12.25 1.06
CA ILE A 25 -1.80 -12.92 -0.16
C ILE A 25 -1.13 -14.29 -0.29
N ASP A 26 0.17 -14.35 -0.04
CA ASP A 26 0.87 -15.63 -0.15
C ASP A 26 0.33 -16.66 0.84
N LEU A 27 0.04 -16.22 2.06
CA LEU A 27 -0.53 -17.12 3.05
C LEU A 27 -1.91 -17.62 2.64
N LEU A 28 -2.73 -16.72 2.09
CA LEU A 28 -4.06 -17.13 1.63
C LEU A 28 -3.97 -18.09 0.46
N MET A 29 -3.03 -17.84 -0.45
CA MET A 29 -2.89 -18.72 -1.60
C MET A 29 -2.29 -20.08 -1.25
N ALA A 30 -1.56 -20.15 -0.15
CA ALA A 30 -0.99 -21.42 0.29
C ALA A 30 -2.02 -22.33 0.93
N ALA A 31 -3.19 -21.81 1.30
CA ALA A 31 -4.23 -22.62 1.90
C ALA A 31 -4.83 -23.56 0.84
N PRO A 32 -5.27 -24.76 1.25
CA PRO A 32 -5.91 -25.67 0.29
C PRO A 32 -7.13 -25.02 -0.34
N THR A 33 -7.36 -25.32 -1.61
CA THR A 33 -8.44 -24.66 -2.35
C THR A 33 -9.81 -25.00 -1.79
N GLU A 34 -9.95 -26.16 -1.16
CA GLU A 34 -11.25 -26.51 -0.57
C GLU A 34 -11.45 -25.90 0.81
N SER A 35 -10.43 -25.29 1.39
CA SER A 35 -10.57 -24.70 2.71
C SER A 35 -11.32 -23.41 2.64
N ALA A 36 -12.09 -23.11 3.67
CA ALA A 36 -12.68 -21.81 3.79
C ALA A 36 -11.58 -20.78 4.04
N LEU A 37 -11.73 -19.60 3.46
CA LEU A 37 -10.79 -18.53 3.70
C LEU A 37 -10.97 -17.98 5.11
N ASP A 38 -9.85 -17.67 5.73
CA ASP A 38 -9.86 -17.11 7.08
C ASP A 38 -10.40 -15.69 7.03
N PRO A 39 -11.55 -15.42 7.66
CA PRO A 39 -12.12 -14.06 7.59
C PRO A 39 -11.22 -13.02 8.24
N GLU A 40 -10.43 -13.39 9.25
CA GLU A 40 -9.53 -12.44 9.87
C GLU A 40 -8.42 -12.03 8.91
N MET A 41 -7.87 -12.98 8.16
CA MET A 41 -6.86 -12.65 7.18
C MET A 41 -7.41 -11.81 6.06
N LEU A 42 -8.64 -12.07 5.65
CA LEU A 42 -9.28 -11.24 4.63
C LEU A 42 -9.48 -9.82 5.14
N ARG A 43 -9.84 -9.68 6.42
CA ARG A 43 -10.00 -8.36 7.02
C ARG A 43 -8.66 -7.63 7.08
N GLN A 44 -7.59 -8.35 7.44
CA GLN A 44 -6.26 -7.77 7.47
C GLN A 44 -5.83 -7.33 6.07
N LEU A 45 -6.10 -8.14 5.07
CA LEU A 45 -5.75 -7.78 3.69
C LEU A 45 -6.48 -6.52 3.27
N SER A 46 -7.76 -6.42 3.59
CA SER A 46 -8.54 -5.24 3.26
C SER A 46 -7.97 -4.00 3.93
N ALA A 47 -7.60 -4.12 5.21
CA ALA A 47 -7.04 -2.99 5.94
C ALA A 47 -5.70 -2.56 5.34
N VAL A 48 -4.84 -3.51 5.01
CA VAL A 48 -3.55 -3.20 4.41
C VAL A 48 -3.74 -2.58 3.03
N GLN A 49 -4.67 -3.09 2.26
CA GLN A 49 -4.96 -2.54 0.94
C GLN A 49 -5.41 -1.09 1.04
N GLY A 50 -6.30 -0.79 1.99
CA GLY A 50 -6.73 0.58 2.21
C GLY A 50 -5.59 1.48 2.63
N ALA A 51 -4.70 0.97 3.50
CA ALA A 51 -3.54 1.74 3.92
C ALA A 51 -2.60 2.00 2.74
N CYS A 52 -2.40 1.01 1.88
CA CYS A 52 -1.57 1.20 0.69
C CYS A 52 -2.12 2.31 -0.19
N MET A 53 -3.42 2.31 -0.40
CA MET A 53 -4.05 3.33 -1.22
C MET A 53 -3.93 4.71 -0.59
N GLY A 54 -4.08 4.79 0.73
CA GLY A 54 -3.93 6.06 1.44
C GLY A 54 -2.52 6.61 1.35
N VAL A 55 -1.53 5.74 1.52
CA VAL A 55 -0.15 6.18 1.42
C VAL A 55 0.19 6.59 0.00
N ALA A 56 -0.31 5.86 -0.99
CA ALA A 56 -0.07 6.22 -2.38
C ALA A 56 -0.64 7.60 -2.69
N ALA A 57 -1.83 7.90 -2.17
CA ALA A 57 -2.43 9.21 -2.37
C ALA A 57 -1.59 10.31 -1.71
N GLU A 58 -1.05 10.02 -0.52
CA GLU A 58 -0.20 11.00 0.16
C GLU A 58 1.09 11.23 -0.58
N ILE A 59 1.69 10.17 -1.10
CA ILE A 59 2.91 10.31 -1.88
C ILE A 59 2.64 11.16 -3.11
N GLU A 60 1.52 10.91 -3.76
CA GLU A 60 1.17 11.69 -4.94
C GLU A 60 0.96 13.16 -4.60
N ALA A 61 0.36 13.43 -3.44
CA ALA A 61 0.15 14.80 -3.02
C ALA A 61 1.46 15.53 -2.73
N HIS A 62 2.49 14.80 -2.31
CA HIS A 62 3.79 15.39 -2.00
C HIS A 62 4.72 15.45 -3.21
N THR A 63 4.36 14.79 -4.30
CA THR A 63 5.20 14.74 -5.48
C THR A 63 4.91 15.94 -6.36
N PRO A 64 5.94 16.62 -6.88
CA PRO A 64 5.70 17.75 -7.76
C PRO A 64 4.88 17.32 -8.98
N ALA A 65 3.94 18.14 -9.35
CA ALA A 65 3.03 17.83 -10.44
C ALA A 65 3.58 18.27 -11.78
N ILE A 66 4.80 17.87 -12.06
CA ILE A 66 5.47 18.34 -13.28
C ILE A 66 4.74 17.83 -14.53
N GLY A 67 4.43 16.55 -14.53
CA GLY A 67 3.78 15.99 -15.70
C GLY A 67 2.40 16.55 -15.90
N ARG A 68 1.70 16.76 -14.82
CA ARG A 68 0.34 17.26 -14.92
C ARG A 68 0.30 18.72 -15.30
N GLY A 69 1.30 19.47 -14.84
CA GLY A 69 1.36 20.86 -15.19
C GLY A 69 1.45 21.07 -16.68
N GLY A 70 2.03 20.13 -17.36
CA GLY A 70 2.20 20.27 -18.80
C GLY A 70 0.92 20.18 -19.56
N GLU A 71 -0.11 19.69 -18.95
CA GLU A 71 -1.35 19.56 -19.68
C GLU A 71 -2.12 20.82 -19.81
N ILE A 72 -1.72 21.85 -19.20
CA ILE A 72 -2.49 23.08 -19.29
C ILE A 72 -2.35 23.79 -20.61
#